data_ca2bab658715465d966febcf2088bb24
#
_entry.id   ca2bab658715465d966febcf2088bb24
#
_cell.length_a   1.000
_cell.length_b   1.000
_cell.length_c   1.000
_cell.angle_alpha   90.00
_cell.angle_beta   90.00
_cell.angle_gamma   90.00
#
_symmetry.space_group_name_H-M   'P 1'
#
loop_
_entity.id
_entity.type
_entity.pdbx_description
1 polymer ?
#
loop_
_entity_poly.entity_id
_entity_poly.type
_entity_poly.pdbx_seq_one_letter_code
_entity_poly.pdbx_strand_id
1 'polypeptide(L)'
;MQDGLFITDSPLLIGGLFPCFFYVYLFKSEVIRKMLFNTHTHLNSEQLFENRDLYIQNAIDRGVKYFTVVGYDLESSRLAVQIAHEYDFIYAAVGISPNDCKETTDEDLEAIESLAKDPKVVAVGEIGLDYYWDEVSKEKQIDCFKKQLEIAKRLSLPVTIHARDAYEDTLDILSKSSVKGIMHCYSGSYEMALRFIKIGYYISLAGPVTFKNAKVPKRVAEG
;
A
#
# COMPACT_ATOMS: atom_id res chain seq x y z
N MET A 1 11.47 8.29 -22.88
CA MET A 1 12.56 7.61 -22.13
C MET A 1 11.86 6.93 -20.96
N GLN A 2 11.90 5.62 -20.96
CA GLN A 2 11.18 4.77 -20.02
C GLN A 2 12.01 4.68 -18.73
N ASP A 3 11.49 5.23 -17.65
CA ASP A 3 12.04 5.01 -16.33
C ASP A 3 11.37 3.76 -15.75
N GLY A 4 12.04 2.62 -15.95
CA GLY A 4 11.57 1.32 -15.50
C GLY A 4 11.74 1.12 -14.01
N LEU A 5 10.79 0.43 -13.42
CA LEU A 5 10.85 -0.09 -12.06
C LEU A 5 11.88 -1.22 -12.04
N PHE A 6 12.94 -1.10 -11.24
CA PHE A 6 13.94 -2.15 -11.10
C PHE A 6 13.81 -2.84 -9.74
N ILE A 7 13.57 -4.16 -9.81
CA ILE A 7 13.78 -5.06 -8.69
C ILE A 7 15.19 -5.62 -8.84
N THR A 8 16.06 -5.45 -7.86
CA THR A 8 17.40 -6.03 -7.92
C THR A 8 17.47 -7.31 -7.14
N ASP A 9 18.21 -8.26 -7.72
CA ASP A 9 18.55 -9.55 -7.15
C ASP A 9 19.26 -9.43 -5.81
N SER A 10 18.72 -10.08 -4.80
CA SER A 10 19.38 -11.04 -3.96
C SER A 10 18.39 -11.70 -3.02
N PRO A 11 18.22 -12.99 -3.11
CA PRO A 11 17.42 -13.74 -2.16
C PRO A 11 18.30 -14.17 -1.01
N LEU A 12 18.02 -13.73 0.18
CA LEU A 12 18.34 -14.51 1.35
C LEU A 12 17.05 -14.87 2.04
N LEU A 13 16.58 -16.04 1.64
CA LEU A 13 15.54 -16.80 2.29
C LEU A 13 16.01 -17.18 3.68
N ILE A 14 15.36 -16.64 4.68
CA ILE A 14 15.22 -17.33 5.97
C ILE A 14 13.73 -17.49 6.18
N GLY A 15 13.28 -18.75 6.18
CA GLY A 15 11.89 -19.09 6.40
C GLY A 15 11.46 -18.68 7.80
N GLY A 16 10.29 -18.06 7.87
CA GLY A 16 9.60 -17.70 9.10
C GLY A 16 8.81 -16.41 8.87
N LEU A 17 7.50 -16.49 9.02
CA LEU A 17 6.50 -15.43 9.17
C LEU A 17 7.05 -14.00 9.11
N PHE A 18 7.08 -13.42 7.91
CA PHE A 18 7.39 -12.01 7.73
C PHE A 18 6.20 -11.31 7.11
N PRO A 19 5.75 -10.20 7.73
CA PRO A 19 4.78 -9.31 7.14
C PRO A 19 5.34 -8.67 5.86
N CYS A 20 4.46 -8.39 4.93
CA CYS A 20 4.75 -7.88 3.60
C CYS A 20 5.75 -6.72 3.59
N PHE A 21 6.95 -6.95 3.08
CA PHE A 21 7.92 -5.90 2.79
C PHE A 21 7.80 -5.49 1.32
N PHE A 22 7.66 -4.20 1.08
CA PHE A 22 7.62 -3.60 -0.24
C PHE A 22 8.86 -2.77 -0.47
N TYR A 23 9.45 -2.87 -1.65
CA TYR A 23 10.61 -2.09 -2.04
C TYR A 23 10.27 -1.25 -3.26
N VAL A 24 10.38 0.05 -3.14
CA VAL A 24 10.32 0.98 -4.27
C VAL A 24 11.69 1.56 -4.47
N TYR A 25 12.23 1.45 -5.68
CA TYR A 25 13.47 2.12 -6.07
C TYR A 25 13.15 3.48 -6.66
N LEU A 26 13.75 4.51 -6.12
CA LEU A 26 13.76 5.84 -6.71
C LEU A 26 15.20 6.24 -7.04
N PHE A 27 15.44 6.52 -8.33
CA PHE A 27 16.52 7.32 -8.94
C PHE A 27 17.72 6.68 -9.60
N LYS A 28 17.97 7.23 -10.83
CA LYS A 28 19.21 7.12 -11.61
C LYS A 28 20.23 8.17 -11.18
N SER A 29 21.36 7.75 -10.64
CA SER A 29 22.68 8.37 -10.83
C SER A 29 23.79 7.49 -10.26
N GLU A 30 25.01 7.62 -10.75
CA GLU A 30 26.12 6.67 -10.66
C GLU A 30 26.75 6.42 -9.28
N VAL A 31 26.20 6.93 -8.20
CA VAL A 31 26.58 6.63 -6.82
C VAL A 31 25.33 6.44 -5.96
N ILE A 32 24.55 5.39 -6.25
CA ILE A 32 23.34 5.14 -5.49
C ILE A 32 23.67 4.21 -4.33
N ARG A 33 23.72 4.75 -3.13
CA ARG A 33 23.37 3.98 -1.95
C ARG A 33 21.92 3.55 -2.15
N LYS A 34 21.69 2.25 -2.35
CA LYS A 34 20.34 1.67 -2.46
C LYS A 34 19.56 2.04 -1.21
N MET A 35 18.63 2.99 -1.34
CA MET A 35 17.77 3.41 -0.25
C MET A 35 16.43 2.72 -0.47
N LEU A 36 16.06 1.84 0.44
CA LEU A 36 14.80 1.12 0.37
C LEU A 36 13.74 1.86 1.20
N PHE A 37 12.56 1.99 0.62
CA PHE A 37 11.39 2.50 1.32
C PHE A 37 10.33 1.40 1.38
N ASN A 38 9.94 0.98 2.58
CA ASN A 38 8.81 0.09 2.77
C ASN A 38 7.53 0.92 2.71
N THR A 39 6.89 0.93 1.56
CA THR A 39 5.71 1.78 1.29
C THR A 39 4.41 1.24 1.88
N HIS A 40 4.41 0.03 2.47
CA HIS A 40 3.20 -0.56 3.01
C HIS A 40 3.53 -1.61 4.08
N THR A 41 3.24 -1.31 5.33
CA THR A 41 3.36 -2.28 6.45
C THR A 41 2.27 -2.06 7.47
N HIS A 42 1.86 -3.14 8.14
CA HIS A 42 0.86 -3.12 9.20
C HIS A 42 1.50 -3.34 10.58
N LEU A 43 2.49 -2.50 10.95
CA LEU A 43 3.08 -2.50 12.30
C LEU A 43 2.06 -2.16 13.40
N ASN A 44 0.91 -1.65 13.00
CA ASN A 44 -0.29 -1.36 13.80
C ASN A 44 -1.22 -2.57 13.97
N SER A 45 -0.91 -3.74 13.40
CA SER A 45 -1.72 -4.95 13.59
C SER A 45 -1.40 -5.61 14.93
N GLU A 46 -2.38 -6.29 15.54
CA GLU A 46 -2.20 -7.04 16.80
C GLU A 46 -1.00 -8.00 16.76
N GLN A 47 -0.74 -8.62 15.62
CA GLN A 47 0.33 -9.61 15.44
C GLN A 47 1.72 -8.98 15.49
N LEU A 48 1.86 -7.71 15.12
CA LEU A 48 3.16 -7.07 14.92
C LEU A 48 3.44 -5.98 15.96
N PHE A 49 2.40 -5.40 16.54
CA PHE A 49 2.48 -4.20 17.37
C PHE A 49 3.42 -4.35 18.55
N GLU A 50 3.33 -5.45 19.30
CA GLU A 50 4.17 -5.67 20.49
C GLU A 50 5.66 -5.81 20.17
N ASN A 51 5.99 -6.36 18.98
CA ASN A 51 7.37 -6.58 18.56
C ASN A 51 7.82 -5.64 17.43
N ARG A 52 7.10 -4.52 17.22
CA ARG A 52 7.35 -3.61 16.09
C ARG A 52 8.79 -3.11 16.01
N ASP A 53 9.40 -2.79 17.16
CA ASP A 53 10.78 -2.32 17.22
C ASP A 53 11.76 -3.32 16.65
N LEU A 54 11.57 -4.61 16.96
CA LEU A 54 12.38 -5.70 16.42
C LEU A 54 12.23 -5.80 14.90
N TYR A 55 11.00 -5.69 14.38
CA TYR A 55 10.76 -5.74 12.94
C TYR A 55 11.33 -4.53 12.22
N ILE A 56 11.18 -3.34 12.79
CA ILE A 56 11.77 -2.10 12.28
C ILE A 56 13.30 -2.23 12.23
N GLN A 57 13.94 -2.64 13.32
CA GLN A 57 15.40 -2.79 13.37
C GLN A 57 15.90 -3.82 12.36
N ASN A 58 15.23 -4.98 12.27
CA ASN A 58 15.58 -6.01 11.28
C ASN A 58 15.48 -5.51 9.84
N ALA A 59 14.54 -4.62 9.53
CA ALA A 59 14.39 -4.02 8.21
C ALA A 59 15.48 -2.96 7.95
N ILE A 60 15.79 -2.12 8.95
CA ILE A 60 16.88 -1.13 8.87
C ILE A 60 18.22 -1.81 8.59
N ASP A 61 18.51 -2.91 9.28
CA ASP A 61 19.75 -3.71 9.09
C ASP A 61 19.86 -4.26 7.66
N ARG A 62 18.73 -4.41 6.96
CA ARG A 62 18.65 -4.83 5.56
C ARG A 62 18.58 -3.67 4.57
N GLY A 63 18.73 -2.43 5.04
CA GLY A 63 18.82 -1.23 4.19
C GLY A 63 17.52 -0.45 4.00
N VAL A 64 16.41 -0.85 4.66
CA VAL A 64 15.20 -0.03 4.68
C VAL A 64 15.46 1.25 5.47
N LYS A 65 15.13 2.41 4.90
CA LYS A 65 15.36 3.72 5.52
C LYS A 65 14.08 4.41 5.95
N TYR A 66 12.98 4.13 5.27
CA TYR A 66 11.69 4.73 5.54
C TYR A 66 10.60 3.69 5.50
N PHE A 67 9.52 3.94 6.26
CA PHE A 67 8.35 3.07 6.34
C PHE A 67 7.08 3.89 6.21
N THR A 68 6.03 3.29 5.63
CA THR A 68 4.66 3.75 5.78
C THR A 68 3.87 2.69 6.53
N VAL A 69 3.39 3.04 7.72
CA VAL A 69 2.42 2.22 8.46
C VAL A 69 1.04 2.54 7.93
N VAL A 70 0.30 1.52 7.54
CA VAL A 70 -0.96 1.68 6.81
C VAL A 70 -2.14 1.22 7.68
N GLY A 71 -3.10 2.12 7.86
CA GLY A 71 -4.40 1.81 8.46
C GLY A 71 -5.30 1.07 7.47
N TYR A 72 -6.23 0.30 8.00
CA TYR A 72 -7.24 -0.43 7.23
C TYR A 72 -8.67 -0.22 7.78
N ASP A 73 -8.78 0.39 8.96
CA ASP A 73 -9.99 0.93 9.58
C ASP A 73 -9.66 2.22 10.35
N LEU A 74 -10.64 2.82 11.02
CA LEU A 74 -10.43 4.07 11.73
C LEU A 74 -9.47 3.91 12.93
N GLU A 75 -9.55 2.81 13.67
CA GLU A 75 -8.71 2.57 14.84
C GLU A 75 -7.26 2.28 14.44
N SER A 76 -7.04 1.39 13.49
CA SER A 76 -5.72 1.10 12.95
C SER A 76 -5.08 2.32 12.26
N SER A 77 -5.90 3.19 11.65
CA SER A 77 -5.44 4.48 11.09
C SER A 77 -4.95 5.43 12.17
N ARG A 78 -5.67 5.55 13.29
CA ARG A 78 -5.20 6.34 14.45
C ARG A 78 -3.88 5.81 14.99
N LEU A 79 -3.78 4.49 15.14
CA LEU A 79 -2.56 3.83 15.63
C LEU A 79 -1.40 3.99 14.64
N ALA A 80 -1.65 3.96 13.33
CA ALA A 80 -0.64 4.23 12.31
C ALA A 80 -0.04 5.64 12.45
N VAL A 81 -0.88 6.65 12.67
CA VAL A 81 -0.43 8.03 12.92
C VAL A 81 0.37 8.12 14.22
N GLN A 82 -0.10 7.47 15.30
CA GLN A 82 0.63 7.42 16.57
C GLN A 82 2.04 6.83 16.38
N ILE A 83 2.15 5.66 15.74
CA ILE A 83 3.46 5.02 15.45
C ILE A 83 4.33 5.95 14.61
N ALA A 84 3.78 6.64 13.62
CA ALA A 84 4.54 7.54 12.77
C ALA A 84 5.14 8.72 13.55
N HIS A 85 4.51 9.17 14.62
CA HIS A 85 5.04 10.20 15.51
C HIS A 85 6.12 9.68 16.49
N GLU A 86 6.21 8.37 16.72
CA GLU A 86 7.26 7.77 17.55
C GLU A 86 8.64 7.71 16.86
N TYR A 87 8.67 7.81 15.52
CA TYR A 87 9.90 7.66 14.73
C TYR A 87 9.99 8.71 13.62
N ASP A 88 11.14 9.35 13.44
CA ASP A 88 11.34 10.38 12.41
C ASP A 88 11.22 9.81 10.98
N PHE A 89 11.57 8.55 10.79
CA PHE A 89 11.64 7.86 9.49
C PHE A 89 10.39 7.03 9.17
N ILE A 90 9.35 7.07 10.01
CA ILE A 90 8.07 6.41 9.78
C ILE A 90 7.02 7.46 9.43
N TYR A 91 6.22 7.13 8.44
CA TYR A 91 5.05 7.86 7.97
C TYR A 91 3.81 6.99 8.10
N ALA A 92 2.63 7.58 7.93
CA ALA A 92 1.35 6.87 7.97
C ALA A 92 0.59 7.01 6.65
N ALA A 93 -0.23 6.01 6.35
CA ALA A 93 -1.36 6.14 5.45
C ALA A 93 -2.63 5.79 6.22
N VAL A 94 -3.72 6.52 5.97
CA VAL A 94 -4.97 6.36 6.70
C VAL A 94 -6.12 6.10 5.74
N GLY A 95 -6.96 5.13 6.08
CA GLY A 95 -8.08 4.73 5.23
C GLY A 95 -8.87 3.58 5.84
N ILE A 96 -9.92 3.20 5.11
CA ILE A 96 -10.78 2.06 5.45
C ILE A 96 -10.76 1.09 4.28
N SER A 97 -10.31 -0.11 4.55
CA SER A 97 -10.14 -1.18 3.57
C SER A 97 -11.48 -1.69 3.03
N PRO A 98 -11.51 -2.32 1.85
CA PRO A 98 -12.75 -2.91 1.33
C PRO A 98 -13.35 -3.97 2.27
N ASN A 99 -12.53 -4.69 3.03
CA ASN A 99 -12.99 -5.73 3.95
C ASN A 99 -13.55 -5.17 5.26
N ASP A 100 -13.15 -3.98 5.65
CA ASP A 100 -13.52 -3.33 6.92
C ASP A 100 -14.63 -2.27 6.75
N CYS A 101 -15.06 -1.98 5.51
CA CYS A 101 -15.99 -0.87 5.25
C CYS A 101 -17.47 -1.21 5.42
N LYS A 102 -17.84 -2.39 5.92
CA LYS A 102 -19.25 -2.85 6.05
C LYS A 102 -20.11 -1.84 6.80
N GLU A 103 -19.68 -1.46 7.98
CA GLU A 103 -20.43 -0.57 8.88
C GLU A 103 -19.92 0.89 8.83
N THR A 104 -19.02 1.21 7.87
CA THR A 104 -18.46 2.56 7.76
C THR A 104 -19.54 3.59 7.51
N THR A 105 -19.52 4.64 8.31
CA THR A 105 -20.39 5.81 8.27
C THR A 105 -19.70 6.99 7.59
N ASP A 106 -20.45 8.05 7.30
CA ASP A 106 -19.86 9.31 6.80
C ASP A 106 -19.02 10.00 7.89
N GLU A 107 -19.38 9.87 9.16
CA GLU A 107 -18.60 10.36 10.30
C GLU A 107 -17.22 9.67 10.40
N ASP A 108 -17.14 8.36 10.12
CA ASP A 108 -15.86 7.65 10.06
C ASP A 108 -14.97 8.19 8.94
N LEU A 109 -15.56 8.48 7.78
CA LEU A 109 -14.84 9.07 6.66
C LEU A 109 -14.38 10.51 6.94
N GLU A 110 -15.18 11.30 7.66
CA GLU A 110 -14.76 12.63 8.14
C GLU A 110 -13.59 12.51 9.14
N ALA A 111 -13.61 11.50 10.00
CA ALA A 111 -12.51 11.22 10.93
C ALA A 111 -11.24 10.81 10.18
N ILE A 112 -11.34 9.97 9.14
CA ILE A 112 -10.21 9.63 8.24
C ILE A 112 -9.68 10.89 7.54
N GLU A 113 -10.56 11.76 7.02
CA GLU A 113 -10.14 13.02 6.41
C GLU A 113 -9.43 13.95 7.39
N SER A 114 -9.87 13.95 8.64
CA SER A 114 -9.19 14.70 9.72
C SER A 114 -7.80 14.16 10.02
N LEU A 115 -7.66 12.84 10.15
CA LEU A 115 -6.37 12.17 10.33
C LEU A 115 -5.43 12.41 9.14
N ALA A 116 -5.95 12.41 7.92
CA ALA A 116 -5.18 12.63 6.71
C ALA A 116 -4.54 14.03 6.60
N LYS A 117 -4.92 14.97 7.46
CA LYS A 117 -4.28 16.30 7.55
C LYS A 117 -3.05 16.33 8.45
N ASP A 118 -2.76 15.24 9.18
CA ASP A 118 -1.56 15.14 10.00
C ASP A 118 -0.29 15.18 9.13
N PRO A 119 0.77 15.92 9.50
CA PRO A 119 1.99 16.04 8.70
C PRO A 119 2.76 14.72 8.52
N LYS A 120 2.50 13.73 9.33
CA LYS A 120 3.08 12.38 9.18
C LYS A 120 2.28 11.50 8.21
N VAL A 121 1.08 11.91 7.79
CA VAL A 121 0.27 11.18 6.82
C VAL A 121 0.68 11.56 5.40
N VAL A 122 1.09 10.58 4.63
CA VAL A 122 1.62 10.75 3.26
C VAL A 122 0.75 10.14 2.18
N ALA A 123 -0.30 9.41 2.54
CA ALA A 123 -1.24 8.82 1.58
C ALA A 123 -2.61 8.55 2.24
N VAL A 124 -3.66 8.45 1.42
CA VAL A 124 -4.94 7.85 1.84
C VAL A 124 -4.91 6.37 1.46
N GLY A 125 -5.20 5.52 2.42
CA GLY A 125 -5.20 4.05 2.25
C GLY A 125 -4.91 3.31 3.58
N GLU A 126 -5.18 2.04 3.58
CA GLU A 126 -5.50 1.14 2.48
C GLU A 126 -6.96 1.31 2.04
N ILE A 127 -7.18 1.52 0.74
CA ILE A 127 -8.52 1.66 0.15
C ILE A 127 -8.61 0.82 -1.12
N GLY A 128 -9.80 0.48 -1.60
CA GLY A 128 -9.93 -0.25 -2.85
C GLY A 128 -11.07 -1.26 -2.87
N LEU A 129 -10.85 -2.40 -3.56
CA LEU A 129 -11.86 -3.43 -3.78
C LEU A 129 -11.28 -4.83 -3.52
N ASP A 130 -12.05 -5.68 -2.86
CA ASP A 130 -11.75 -7.08 -2.64
C ASP A 130 -13.00 -7.93 -2.92
N TYR A 131 -12.99 -8.67 -4.03
CA TYR A 131 -14.11 -9.54 -4.40
C TYR A 131 -13.86 -11.02 -4.07
N TYR A 132 -12.74 -11.30 -3.43
CA TYR A 132 -12.45 -12.64 -2.94
C TYR A 132 -13.27 -12.99 -1.69
N TRP A 133 -13.47 -11.99 -0.81
CA TRP A 133 -14.32 -12.11 0.38
C TRP A 133 -15.71 -11.55 0.09
N ASP A 134 -16.75 -12.18 0.61
CA ASP A 134 -18.17 -11.83 0.36
C ASP A 134 -18.87 -11.16 1.56
N GLU A 135 -18.11 -10.80 2.59
CA GLU A 135 -18.63 -10.20 3.83
C GLU A 135 -19.11 -8.75 3.64
N VAL A 136 -18.59 -8.06 2.63
CA VAL A 136 -18.98 -6.69 2.26
C VAL A 136 -19.45 -6.66 0.81
N SER A 137 -20.66 -6.11 0.55
CA SER A 137 -21.17 -6.04 -0.81
C SER A 137 -20.30 -5.17 -1.73
N LYS A 138 -20.26 -5.50 -3.01
CA LYS A 138 -19.49 -4.75 -4.01
C LYS A 138 -19.89 -3.28 -4.06
N GLU A 139 -21.19 -3.00 -3.97
CA GLU A 139 -21.74 -1.66 -3.99
C GLU A 139 -21.21 -0.83 -2.81
N LYS A 140 -21.16 -1.42 -1.61
CA LYS A 140 -20.64 -0.76 -0.41
C LYS A 140 -19.13 -0.50 -0.54
N GLN A 141 -18.37 -1.49 -1.03
CA GLN A 141 -16.94 -1.32 -1.29
C GLN A 141 -16.69 -0.18 -2.30
N ILE A 142 -17.42 -0.15 -3.41
CA ILE A 142 -17.30 0.87 -4.46
C ILE A 142 -17.64 2.27 -3.93
N ASP A 143 -18.70 2.41 -3.13
CA ASP A 143 -19.10 3.70 -2.53
C ASP A 143 -18.00 4.20 -1.59
N CYS A 144 -17.56 3.35 -0.65
CA CYS A 144 -16.51 3.68 0.30
C CYS A 144 -15.19 4.04 -0.41
N PHE A 145 -14.81 3.27 -1.43
CA PHE A 145 -13.61 3.54 -2.23
C PHE A 145 -13.67 4.91 -2.92
N LYS A 146 -14.79 5.23 -3.59
CA LYS A 146 -14.96 6.51 -4.28
C LYS A 146 -14.93 7.69 -3.33
N LYS A 147 -15.59 7.59 -2.16
CA LYS A 147 -15.59 8.65 -1.15
C LYS A 147 -14.15 8.92 -0.64
N GLN A 148 -13.36 7.89 -0.42
CA GLN A 148 -11.97 8.05 0.02
C GLN A 148 -11.05 8.57 -1.09
N LEU A 149 -11.30 8.25 -2.35
CA LEU A 149 -10.61 8.91 -3.49
C LEU A 149 -10.90 10.42 -3.53
N GLU A 150 -12.12 10.85 -3.23
CA GLU A 150 -12.44 12.27 -3.15
C GLU A 150 -11.76 12.95 -1.95
N ILE A 151 -11.58 12.26 -0.80
CA ILE A 151 -10.76 12.76 0.32
C ILE A 151 -9.31 12.97 -0.15
N ALA A 152 -8.71 11.96 -0.75
CA ALA A 152 -7.33 12.03 -1.27
C ALA A 152 -7.15 13.18 -2.26
N LYS A 153 -8.13 13.38 -3.15
CA LYS A 153 -8.15 14.46 -4.13
C LYS A 153 -8.20 15.85 -3.47
N ARG A 154 -9.11 16.04 -2.49
CA ARG A 154 -9.23 17.32 -1.76
C ARG A 154 -7.95 17.70 -1.03
N LEU A 155 -7.27 16.70 -0.46
CA LEU A 155 -6.03 16.89 0.30
C LEU A 155 -4.76 16.82 -0.57
N SER A 156 -4.90 16.56 -1.88
CA SER A 156 -3.77 16.36 -2.80
C SER A 156 -2.81 15.26 -2.35
N LEU A 157 -3.32 14.22 -1.71
CA LEU A 157 -2.55 13.06 -1.26
C LEU A 157 -2.61 11.94 -2.30
N PRO A 158 -1.53 11.16 -2.47
CA PRO A 158 -1.58 9.91 -3.22
C PRO A 158 -2.38 8.84 -2.45
N VAL A 159 -2.62 7.69 -3.11
CA VAL A 159 -3.36 6.59 -2.51
C VAL A 159 -2.58 5.28 -2.53
N THR A 160 -2.83 4.41 -1.55
CA THR A 160 -2.39 3.01 -1.58
C THR A 160 -3.61 2.11 -1.75
N ILE A 161 -3.60 1.34 -2.85
CA ILE A 161 -4.77 0.64 -3.38
C ILE A 161 -4.65 -0.86 -3.16
N HIS A 162 -5.65 -1.40 -2.48
CA HIS A 162 -5.94 -2.83 -2.44
C HIS A 162 -6.80 -3.24 -3.63
N ALA A 163 -6.41 -4.29 -4.34
CA ALA A 163 -7.25 -4.91 -5.35
C ALA A 163 -7.07 -6.43 -5.36
N ARG A 164 -8.14 -7.17 -5.11
CA ARG A 164 -8.17 -8.62 -5.17
C ARG A 164 -9.42 -9.09 -5.88
N ASP A 165 -9.23 -9.87 -6.97
CA ASP A 165 -10.30 -10.33 -7.86
C ASP A 165 -11.24 -9.21 -8.38
N ALA A 166 -10.75 -7.94 -8.36
CA ALA A 166 -11.51 -6.72 -8.64
C ALA A 166 -10.77 -5.74 -9.58
N TYR A 167 -9.77 -6.21 -10.34
CA TYR A 167 -8.85 -5.34 -11.08
C TYR A 167 -9.52 -4.49 -12.15
N GLU A 168 -10.52 -5.01 -12.88
CA GLU A 168 -11.22 -4.25 -13.93
C GLU A 168 -12.04 -3.10 -13.34
N ASP A 169 -12.83 -3.35 -12.29
CA ASP A 169 -13.61 -2.32 -11.62
C ASP A 169 -12.70 -1.27 -10.95
N THR A 170 -11.61 -1.73 -10.33
CA THR A 170 -10.59 -0.86 -9.75
C THR A 170 -9.99 0.05 -10.83
N LEU A 171 -9.60 -0.50 -11.98
CA LEU A 171 -9.05 0.27 -13.08
C LEU A 171 -10.06 1.27 -13.66
N ASP A 172 -11.32 0.86 -13.81
CA ASP A 172 -12.38 1.76 -14.30
C ASP A 172 -12.57 2.96 -13.36
N ILE A 173 -12.63 2.73 -12.06
CA ILE A 173 -12.75 3.81 -11.06
C ILE A 173 -11.52 4.72 -11.08
N LEU A 174 -10.32 4.16 -11.03
CA LEU A 174 -9.08 4.92 -10.99
C LEU A 174 -8.80 5.71 -12.28
N SER A 175 -9.23 5.19 -13.43
CA SER A 175 -9.09 5.88 -14.72
C SER A 175 -9.91 7.17 -14.81
N LYS A 176 -10.99 7.28 -14.02
CA LYS A 176 -11.86 8.44 -13.91
C LYS A 176 -11.41 9.42 -12.80
N SER A 177 -10.42 9.03 -12.00
CA SER A 177 -9.86 9.86 -10.93
C SER A 177 -8.57 10.55 -11.37
N SER A 178 -8.34 11.76 -10.88
CA SER A 178 -7.06 12.47 -11.04
C SER A 178 -6.00 12.06 -10.01
N VAL A 179 -6.40 11.32 -8.97
CA VAL A 179 -5.51 10.87 -7.90
C VAL A 179 -4.57 9.79 -8.43
N LYS A 180 -3.32 9.79 -7.97
CA LYS A 180 -2.30 8.79 -8.31
C LYS A 180 -1.87 8.06 -7.05
N GLY A 181 -1.19 6.94 -7.23
CA GLY A 181 -0.75 6.14 -6.08
C GLY A 181 -0.12 4.83 -6.47
N ILE A 182 -0.25 3.87 -5.58
CA ILE A 182 0.42 2.56 -5.66
C ILE A 182 -0.65 1.47 -5.60
N MET A 183 -0.58 0.50 -6.53
CA MET A 183 -1.28 -0.78 -6.41
C MET A 183 -0.43 -1.66 -5.48
N HIS A 184 -0.84 -1.80 -4.21
CA HIS A 184 -0.03 -2.56 -3.25
C HIS A 184 -0.24 -4.07 -3.39
N CYS A 185 0.76 -4.86 -3.00
CA CYS A 185 0.72 -6.33 -3.01
C CYS A 185 0.11 -6.92 -4.30
N TYR A 186 0.47 -6.31 -5.43
CA TYR A 186 -0.16 -6.63 -6.70
C TYR A 186 0.03 -8.11 -7.07
N SER A 187 -1.06 -8.78 -7.38
CA SER A 187 -1.08 -10.21 -7.76
C SER A 187 -1.83 -10.49 -9.07
N GLY A 188 -2.28 -9.43 -9.75
CA GLY A 188 -2.94 -9.52 -11.07
C GLY A 188 -1.96 -9.79 -12.22
N SER A 189 -2.50 -9.90 -13.44
CA SER A 189 -1.70 -10.22 -14.63
C SER A 189 -0.72 -9.09 -15.00
N TYR A 190 0.32 -9.45 -15.77
CA TYR A 190 1.28 -8.49 -16.31
C TYR A 190 0.58 -7.44 -17.21
N GLU A 191 -0.35 -7.89 -18.05
CA GLU A 191 -1.11 -7.05 -18.96
C GLU A 191 -1.97 -6.03 -18.21
N MET A 192 -2.56 -6.42 -17.06
CA MET A 192 -3.31 -5.53 -16.20
C MET A 192 -2.38 -4.54 -15.47
N ALA A 193 -1.19 -4.97 -15.05
CA ALA A 193 -0.18 -4.08 -14.46
C ALA A 193 0.18 -2.93 -15.42
N LEU A 194 0.40 -3.24 -16.70
CA LEU A 194 0.67 -2.22 -17.73
C LEU A 194 -0.48 -1.21 -17.88
N ARG A 195 -1.74 -1.65 -17.71
CA ARG A 195 -2.89 -0.73 -17.77
C ARG A 195 -2.91 0.23 -16.58
N PHE A 196 -2.58 -0.22 -15.38
CA PHE A 196 -2.42 0.65 -14.21
C PHE A 196 -1.25 1.63 -14.37
N ILE A 197 -0.12 1.15 -14.88
CA ILE A 197 1.04 2.01 -15.16
C ILE A 197 0.67 3.08 -16.19
N LYS A 198 -0.07 2.73 -17.23
CA LYS A 198 -0.51 3.68 -18.26
C LYS A 198 -1.37 4.81 -17.71
N ILE A 199 -2.16 4.56 -16.68
CA ILE A 199 -2.94 5.60 -16.00
C ILE A 199 -2.18 6.29 -14.86
N GLY A 200 -0.87 5.99 -14.69
CA GLY A 200 0.05 6.67 -13.78
C GLY A 200 0.13 6.09 -12.38
N TYR A 201 -0.24 4.81 -12.20
CA TYR A 201 -0.07 4.10 -10.94
C TYR A 201 1.23 3.31 -10.91
N TYR A 202 1.86 3.24 -9.75
CA TYR A 202 2.99 2.36 -9.49
C TYR A 202 2.49 0.97 -9.10
N ILE A 203 3.30 -0.06 -9.40
CA ILE A 203 3.03 -1.44 -8.99
C ILE A 203 3.99 -1.80 -7.86
N SER A 204 3.45 -2.27 -6.76
CA SER A 204 4.21 -2.74 -5.60
C SER A 204 3.99 -4.24 -5.40
N LEU A 205 5.08 -4.97 -5.25
CA LEU A 205 5.07 -6.42 -5.05
C LEU A 205 5.45 -6.73 -3.60
N ALA A 206 4.70 -7.64 -2.99
CA ALA A 206 4.90 -8.04 -1.60
C ALA A 206 5.63 -9.38 -1.48
N GLY A 207 5.74 -9.88 -0.26
CA GLY A 207 6.28 -11.20 0.08
C GLY A 207 5.88 -12.34 -0.87
N PRO A 208 4.64 -12.42 -1.38
CA PRO A 208 4.25 -13.44 -2.34
C PRO A 208 5.14 -13.57 -3.58
N VAL A 209 5.81 -12.50 -4.05
CA VAL A 209 6.75 -12.59 -5.20
C VAL A 209 7.90 -13.57 -4.93
N THR A 210 8.26 -13.78 -3.67
CA THR A 210 9.35 -14.68 -3.26
C THR A 210 8.95 -16.16 -3.26
N PHE A 211 7.67 -16.49 -3.38
CA PHE A 211 7.21 -17.87 -3.35
C PHE A 211 7.70 -18.63 -4.59
N LYS A 212 8.03 -19.92 -4.41
CA LYS A 212 8.56 -20.78 -5.49
C LYS A 212 7.62 -20.83 -6.70
N ASN A 213 6.30 -20.83 -6.47
CA ASN A 213 5.24 -20.92 -7.47
C ASN A 213 4.71 -19.55 -7.94
N ALA A 214 5.28 -18.44 -7.53
CA ALA A 214 4.87 -17.07 -7.87
C ALA A 214 5.23 -16.69 -9.31
N LYS A 215 4.70 -17.40 -10.31
CA LYS A 215 5.04 -17.15 -11.73
C LYS A 215 4.59 -15.77 -12.20
N VAL A 216 3.36 -15.37 -11.85
CA VAL A 216 2.77 -14.10 -12.32
C VAL A 216 3.43 -12.88 -11.65
N PRO A 217 3.55 -12.80 -10.32
CA PRO A 217 4.27 -11.69 -9.67
C PRO A 217 5.73 -11.55 -10.16
N LYS A 218 6.44 -12.66 -10.40
CA LYS A 218 7.80 -12.63 -10.96
C LYS A 218 7.83 -12.03 -12.36
N ARG A 219 6.90 -12.45 -13.24
CA ARG A 219 6.77 -11.85 -14.57
C ARG A 219 6.49 -10.35 -14.53
N VAL A 220 5.64 -9.90 -13.58
CA VAL A 220 5.39 -8.46 -13.37
C VAL A 220 6.65 -7.74 -12.90
N ALA A 221 7.48 -8.40 -12.08
CA ALA A 221 8.73 -7.85 -11.57
C ALA A 221 9.82 -7.70 -12.63
N GLU A 222 9.82 -8.59 -13.65
CA GLU A 222 10.84 -8.68 -14.70
C GLU A 222 10.53 -7.78 -15.91
N GLY A 223 9.30 -7.37 -16.12
CA GLY A 223 8.81 -6.63 -17.30
C GLY A 223 8.49 -5.18 -17.02
#